data_38fc4a3fe765d27bbfe3489e8c847758
#
_entry.id   38fc4a3fe765d27bbfe3489e8c847758
#
_cell.length_a   1.000
_cell.length_b   1.000
_cell.length_c   1.000
_cell.angle_alpha   90.00
_cell.angle_beta   90.00
_cell.angle_gamma   90.00
#
_symmetry.space_group_name_H-M   'P 1'
#
loop_
_entity.id
_entity.type
_entity.pdbx_description
1 polymer ?
#
loop_
_entity_poly.entity_id
_entity_poly.type
_entity_poly.pdbx_seq_one_letter_code
_entity_poly.pdbx_strand_id
1 'polypeptide(L)'
;MNEYVAITGASSGIGREVAKRFAQRGKNLILVARNADGLEAVKGEIAAIDGTLEVVAKPADLSKKGNAHALYESLKNFAIETWINNAGFGDYRAVHDQDLAKMERMLGLNVAAVAILSTLYARDYRETDNAQLINISSVGGYTIVPTAVTYCATKFFVGAFTEGLARELTETGAKLRAKVFAPAATKTNFGNVANNVADYDYDKSFGTYHTCAQTADFLMRLYDSALPVGLVDRETFAFSLRDYQFNYAGNSKRNQKLE
;
A
#
# COMPACT_ATOMS: atom_id res chain seq x y z
N MET A 1 -8.16 -5.65 24.28
CA MET A 1 -8.77 -4.78 23.26
C MET A 1 -8.76 -5.54 21.94
N ASN A 2 -9.81 -5.44 21.15
CA ASN A 2 -9.82 -6.04 19.82
C ASN A 2 -8.80 -5.31 18.94
N GLU A 3 -7.89 -6.07 18.32
CA GLU A 3 -6.89 -5.52 17.40
C GLU A 3 -7.42 -5.56 15.97
N TYR A 4 -7.11 -4.53 15.20
CA TYR A 4 -7.61 -4.35 13.83
C TYR A 4 -6.47 -4.30 12.82
N VAL A 5 -6.77 -4.73 11.60
CA VAL A 5 -5.96 -4.44 10.41
C VAL A 5 -6.67 -3.37 9.58
N ALA A 6 -6.05 -2.22 9.39
CA ALA A 6 -6.57 -1.13 8.58
C ALA A 6 -6.01 -1.21 7.15
N ILE A 7 -6.88 -1.20 6.13
CA ILE A 7 -6.50 -1.37 4.72
C ILE A 7 -7.14 -0.26 3.89
N THR A 8 -6.30 0.55 3.24
CA THR A 8 -6.79 1.53 2.25
C THR A 8 -6.92 0.91 0.86
N GLY A 9 -7.89 1.37 0.07
CA GLY A 9 -8.20 0.76 -1.24
C GLY A 9 -8.84 -0.63 -1.13
N ALA A 10 -9.57 -0.89 -0.04
CA ALA A 10 -10.09 -2.23 0.30
C ALA A 10 -11.36 -2.62 -0.46
N SER A 11 -12.00 -1.72 -1.23
CA SER A 11 -13.26 -2.02 -1.93
C SER A 11 -13.12 -2.92 -3.16
N SER A 12 -11.90 -3.20 -3.63
CA SER A 12 -11.65 -4.01 -4.83
C SER A 12 -10.19 -4.48 -4.92
N GLY A 13 -9.90 -5.31 -5.91
CA GLY A 13 -8.54 -5.68 -6.31
C GLY A 13 -7.72 -6.31 -5.18
N ILE A 14 -6.46 -5.91 -5.08
CA ILE A 14 -5.52 -6.45 -4.10
C ILE A 14 -6.01 -6.19 -2.66
N GLY A 15 -6.48 -4.97 -2.36
CA GLY A 15 -6.93 -4.61 -1.00
C GLY A 15 -8.10 -5.46 -0.51
N ARG A 16 -9.06 -5.78 -1.39
CA ARG A 16 -10.18 -6.70 -1.09
C ARG A 16 -9.68 -8.12 -0.76
N GLU A 17 -8.78 -8.67 -1.59
CA GLU A 17 -8.25 -10.01 -1.33
C GLU A 17 -7.38 -10.07 -0.08
N VAL A 18 -6.58 -9.02 0.19
CA VAL A 18 -5.81 -8.90 1.43
C VAL A 18 -6.75 -8.86 2.65
N ALA A 19 -7.85 -8.10 2.59
CA ALA A 19 -8.84 -8.06 3.66
C ALA A 19 -9.41 -9.48 3.95
N LYS A 20 -9.73 -10.25 2.90
CA LYS A 20 -10.20 -11.63 3.03
C LYS A 20 -9.15 -12.55 3.67
N ARG A 21 -7.85 -12.38 3.33
CA ARG A 21 -6.77 -13.16 3.95
C ARG A 21 -6.62 -12.88 5.45
N PHE A 22 -6.77 -11.62 5.86
CA PHE A 22 -6.76 -11.28 7.28
C PHE A 22 -8.02 -11.77 8.00
N ALA A 23 -9.19 -11.72 7.37
CA ALA A 23 -10.42 -12.31 7.90
C ALA A 23 -10.26 -13.83 8.14
N GLN A 24 -9.66 -14.57 7.21
CA GLN A 24 -9.34 -16.00 7.36
C GLN A 24 -8.38 -16.29 8.54
N ARG A 25 -7.67 -15.27 9.03
CA ARG A 25 -6.80 -15.34 10.22
C ARG A 25 -7.48 -14.84 11.50
N GLY A 26 -8.79 -14.59 11.45
CA GLY A 26 -9.55 -14.11 12.60
C GLY A 26 -9.27 -12.67 13.01
N LYS A 27 -8.80 -11.81 12.08
CA LYS A 27 -8.49 -10.41 12.38
C LYS A 27 -9.69 -9.51 12.11
N ASN A 28 -10.00 -8.59 13.04
CA ASN A 28 -10.94 -7.50 12.78
C ASN A 28 -10.37 -6.52 11.77
N LEU A 29 -11.23 -5.82 11.03
CA LEU A 29 -10.82 -5.05 9.86
C LEU A 29 -11.39 -3.64 9.85
N ILE A 30 -10.57 -2.69 9.42
CA ILE A 30 -10.98 -1.35 9.04
C ILE A 30 -10.73 -1.20 7.54
N LEU A 31 -11.82 -1.15 6.77
CA LEU A 31 -11.79 -1.07 5.32
C LEU A 31 -11.98 0.37 4.86
N VAL A 32 -11.02 0.92 4.13
CA VAL A 32 -11.05 2.31 3.67
C VAL A 32 -11.05 2.36 2.15
N ALA A 33 -12.00 3.03 1.53
CA ALA A 33 -12.03 3.34 0.10
C ALA A 33 -13.02 4.47 -0.20
N ARG A 34 -13.05 4.97 -1.45
CA ARG A 34 -14.04 5.98 -1.89
C ARG A 34 -15.42 5.37 -2.14
N ASN A 35 -15.44 4.13 -2.63
CA ASN A 35 -16.67 3.42 -2.99
C ASN A 35 -17.28 2.76 -1.76
N ALA A 36 -18.32 3.39 -1.18
CA ALA A 36 -19.01 2.89 -0.01
C ALA A 36 -19.70 1.55 -0.29
N ASP A 37 -20.40 1.40 -1.42
CA ASP A 37 -21.09 0.16 -1.77
C ASP A 37 -20.10 -1.01 -1.94
N GLY A 38 -18.93 -0.72 -2.53
CA GLY A 38 -17.85 -1.70 -2.64
C GLY A 38 -17.28 -2.12 -1.27
N LEU A 39 -17.22 -1.21 -0.30
CA LEU A 39 -16.81 -1.56 1.07
C LEU A 39 -17.86 -2.44 1.77
N GLU A 40 -19.14 -2.13 1.62
CA GLU A 40 -20.21 -2.96 2.19
C GLU A 40 -20.27 -4.35 1.53
N ALA A 41 -20.03 -4.45 0.22
CA ALA A 41 -19.92 -5.74 -0.45
C ALA A 41 -18.77 -6.59 0.13
N VAL A 42 -17.58 -5.99 0.33
CA VAL A 42 -16.43 -6.70 0.95
C VAL A 42 -16.73 -7.08 2.40
N LYS A 43 -17.41 -6.22 3.16
CA LYS A 43 -17.85 -6.54 4.51
C LYS A 43 -18.78 -7.76 4.54
N GLY A 44 -19.70 -7.85 3.58
CA GLY A 44 -20.55 -9.03 3.41
C GLY A 44 -19.79 -10.31 3.10
N GLU A 45 -18.75 -10.22 2.26
CA GLU A 45 -17.87 -11.34 1.95
C GLU A 45 -17.05 -11.81 3.17
N ILE A 46 -16.58 -10.86 3.98
CA ILE A 46 -15.86 -11.18 5.23
C ILE A 46 -16.80 -11.84 6.24
N ALA A 47 -18.03 -11.36 6.37
CA ALA A 47 -19.02 -11.98 7.25
C ALA A 47 -19.35 -13.43 6.82
N ALA A 48 -19.23 -13.76 5.53
CA ALA A 48 -19.37 -15.13 5.05
C ALA A 48 -18.14 -16.01 5.36
N ILE A 49 -16.97 -15.42 5.59
CA ILE A 49 -15.76 -16.14 6.04
C ILE A 49 -15.85 -16.39 7.56
N ASP A 50 -16.10 -15.34 8.32
CA ASP A 50 -16.28 -15.39 9.77
C ASP A 50 -17.21 -14.25 10.23
N GLY A 51 -18.44 -14.59 10.59
CA GLY A 51 -19.45 -13.63 11.02
C GLY A 51 -19.22 -13.03 12.41
N THR A 52 -18.19 -13.49 13.14
CA THR A 52 -17.85 -12.96 14.47
C THR A 52 -16.87 -11.78 14.39
N LEU A 53 -16.26 -11.53 13.23
CA LEU A 53 -15.30 -10.47 13.04
C LEU A 53 -15.97 -9.10 13.02
N GLU A 54 -15.34 -8.14 13.67
CA GLU A 54 -15.74 -6.75 13.59
C GLU A 54 -15.13 -6.10 12.35
N VAL A 55 -16.00 -5.61 11.45
CA VAL A 55 -15.59 -4.97 10.19
C VAL A 55 -16.14 -3.56 10.10
N VAL A 56 -15.26 -2.57 10.11
CA VAL A 56 -15.60 -1.14 10.05
C VAL A 56 -15.33 -0.63 8.63
N ALA A 57 -16.39 -0.15 7.94
CA ALA A 57 -16.26 0.52 6.66
C ALA A 57 -16.08 2.04 6.85
N LYS A 58 -15.07 2.63 6.22
CA LYS A 58 -14.74 4.07 6.28
C LYS A 58 -14.63 4.64 4.87
N PRO A 59 -15.70 5.18 4.30
CA PRO A 59 -15.64 5.87 3.02
C PRO A 59 -14.76 7.13 3.11
N ALA A 60 -13.69 7.20 2.31
CA ALA A 60 -12.78 8.35 2.27
C ALA A 60 -12.08 8.48 0.92
N ASP A 61 -12.03 9.70 0.37
CA ASP A 61 -11.21 10.04 -0.79
C ASP A 61 -9.86 10.61 -0.33
N LEU A 62 -8.88 9.73 -0.24
CA LEU A 62 -7.53 10.08 0.23
C LEU A 62 -6.71 10.91 -0.76
N SER A 63 -7.21 11.14 -2.00
CA SER A 63 -6.56 12.05 -2.95
C SER A 63 -6.78 13.53 -2.60
N LYS A 64 -7.76 13.83 -1.73
CA LYS A 64 -8.09 15.18 -1.30
C LYS A 64 -7.27 15.59 -0.09
N LYS A 65 -6.74 16.81 -0.14
CA LYS A 65 -5.97 17.42 0.97
C LYS A 65 -6.81 17.41 2.28
N GLY A 66 -6.18 17.01 3.37
CA GLY A 66 -6.77 16.94 4.71
C GLY A 66 -7.47 15.60 5.02
N ASN A 67 -7.95 14.84 4.02
CA ASN A 67 -8.71 13.62 4.26
C ASN A 67 -7.87 12.49 4.91
N ALA A 68 -6.57 12.43 4.64
CA ALA A 68 -5.69 11.47 5.32
C ALA A 68 -5.61 11.73 6.83
N HIS A 69 -5.47 13.00 7.24
CA HIS A 69 -5.52 13.39 8.66
C HIS A 69 -6.89 13.10 9.28
N ALA A 70 -7.97 13.55 8.62
CA ALA A 70 -9.33 13.34 9.12
C ALA A 70 -9.67 11.84 9.28
N LEU A 71 -9.26 11.00 8.31
CA LEU A 71 -9.40 9.55 8.43
C LEU A 71 -8.66 9.04 9.67
N TYR A 72 -7.37 9.35 9.79
CA TYR A 72 -6.55 8.84 10.89
C TYR A 72 -7.12 9.25 12.26
N GLU A 73 -7.49 10.52 12.43
CA GLU A 73 -8.13 11.01 13.66
C GLU A 73 -9.45 10.26 13.99
N SER A 74 -10.25 9.93 12.97
CA SER A 74 -11.49 9.15 13.15
C SER A 74 -11.28 7.71 13.62
N LEU A 75 -10.04 7.24 13.60
CA LEU A 75 -9.66 5.87 13.94
C LEU A 75 -8.89 5.74 15.26
N LYS A 76 -8.64 6.83 15.97
CA LYS A 76 -7.84 6.84 17.21
C LYS A 76 -8.38 5.97 18.35
N ASN A 77 -9.66 5.65 18.32
CA ASN A 77 -10.28 4.77 19.33
C ASN A 77 -10.13 3.27 19.02
N PHE A 78 -9.51 2.92 17.88
CA PHE A 78 -9.24 1.54 17.50
C PHE A 78 -7.78 1.18 17.77
N ALA A 79 -7.53 0.00 18.32
CA ALA A 79 -6.18 -0.55 18.42
C ALA A 79 -5.80 -1.17 17.07
N ILE A 80 -4.97 -0.49 16.29
CA ILE A 80 -4.62 -0.91 14.93
C ILE A 80 -3.25 -1.61 14.94
N GLU A 81 -3.24 -2.92 14.95
CA GLU A 81 -2.03 -3.75 14.91
C GLU A 81 -1.26 -3.59 13.58
N THR A 82 -2.01 -3.51 12.47
CA THR A 82 -1.41 -3.43 11.14
C THR A 82 -2.09 -2.36 10.29
N TRP A 83 -1.27 -1.49 9.70
CA TRP A 83 -1.73 -0.47 8.76
C TRP A 83 -1.21 -0.77 7.36
N ILE A 84 -2.12 -0.88 6.37
CA ILE A 84 -1.78 -1.19 4.97
C ILE A 84 -2.21 -0.04 4.06
N ASN A 85 -1.24 0.73 3.55
CA ASN A 85 -1.46 1.73 2.53
C ASN A 85 -1.45 1.07 1.15
N ASN A 86 -2.63 0.58 0.71
CA ASN A 86 -2.78 -0.07 -0.58
C ASN A 86 -3.49 0.82 -1.63
N ALA A 87 -4.25 1.83 -1.22
CA ALA A 87 -4.92 2.73 -2.14
C ALA A 87 -3.94 3.41 -3.10
N GLY A 88 -4.21 3.35 -4.39
CA GLY A 88 -3.40 3.98 -5.42
C GLY A 88 -3.97 3.77 -6.81
N PHE A 89 -3.57 4.62 -7.76
CA PHE A 89 -3.86 4.44 -9.17
C PHE A 89 -2.69 4.95 -10.04
N GLY A 90 -2.72 4.62 -11.32
CA GLY A 90 -1.73 5.01 -12.30
C GLY A 90 -2.28 5.88 -13.42
N ASP A 91 -1.38 6.42 -14.21
CA ASP A 91 -1.66 7.07 -15.50
C ASP A 91 -0.57 6.68 -16.49
N TYR A 92 -0.95 6.00 -17.57
CA TYR A 92 -0.03 5.49 -18.58
C TYR A 92 -0.05 6.38 -19.83
N ARG A 93 0.48 7.62 -19.65
CA ARG A 93 0.66 8.59 -20.73
C ARG A 93 2.08 9.15 -20.71
N ALA A 94 2.56 9.59 -21.86
CA ALA A 94 3.78 10.39 -21.92
C ALA A 94 3.63 11.64 -21.04
N VAL A 95 4.72 12.10 -20.43
CA VAL A 95 4.67 13.19 -19.44
C VAL A 95 4.01 14.45 -20.02
N HIS A 96 4.30 14.77 -21.28
CA HIS A 96 3.76 15.96 -21.95
C HIS A 96 2.27 15.86 -22.33
N ASP A 97 1.68 14.65 -22.29
CA ASP A 97 0.27 14.39 -22.61
C ASP A 97 -0.61 14.14 -21.38
N GLN A 98 -0.04 14.25 -20.17
CA GLN A 98 -0.78 13.95 -18.94
C GLN A 98 -1.85 15.00 -18.64
N ASP A 99 -3.02 14.52 -18.19
CA ASP A 99 -4.01 15.36 -17.53
C ASP A 99 -3.49 15.79 -16.15
N LEU A 100 -3.21 17.09 -16.01
CA LEU A 100 -2.64 17.64 -14.77
C LEU A 100 -3.55 17.41 -13.55
N ALA A 101 -4.87 17.50 -13.70
CA ALA A 101 -5.79 17.24 -12.61
C ALA A 101 -5.78 15.76 -12.16
N LYS A 102 -5.63 14.81 -13.10
CA LYS A 102 -5.44 13.39 -12.80
C LYS A 102 -4.08 13.15 -12.14
N MET A 103 -3.03 13.82 -12.63
CA MET A 103 -1.69 13.74 -12.05
C MET A 103 -1.66 14.26 -10.61
N GLU A 104 -2.26 15.43 -10.32
CA GLU A 104 -2.34 15.98 -8.97
C GLU A 104 -3.09 15.04 -8.01
N ARG A 105 -4.21 14.46 -8.45
CA ARG A 105 -4.92 13.44 -7.64
C ARG A 105 -4.07 12.21 -7.40
N MET A 106 -3.27 11.78 -8.40
CA MET A 106 -2.36 10.64 -8.26
C MET A 106 -1.25 10.95 -7.25
N LEU A 107 -0.63 12.12 -7.31
CA LEU A 107 0.35 12.57 -6.32
C LEU A 107 -0.26 12.68 -4.92
N GLY A 108 -1.46 13.24 -4.82
CA GLY A 108 -2.22 13.34 -3.56
C GLY A 108 -2.44 11.98 -2.91
N LEU A 109 -2.86 10.98 -3.69
CA LEU A 109 -3.15 9.64 -3.18
C LEU A 109 -1.88 8.81 -2.97
N ASN A 110 -1.04 8.67 -4.01
CA ASN A 110 0.08 7.73 -3.99
C ASN A 110 1.27 8.23 -3.17
N VAL A 111 1.37 9.54 -2.93
CA VAL A 111 2.51 10.17 -2.23
C VAL A 111 2.06 10.79 -0.92
N ALA A 112 1.27 11.87 -0.99
CA ALA A 112 0.93 12.65 0.20
C ALA A 112 0.14 11.85 1.24
N ALA A 113 -0.89 11.11 0.82
CA ALA A 113 -1.68 10.29 1.73
C ALA A 113 -0.84 9.17 2.37
N VAL A 114 0.00 8.50 1.58
CA VAL A 114 0.90 7.45 2.10
C VAL A 114 1.88 8.02 3.13
N ALA A 115 2.53 9.14 2.82
CA ALA A 115 3.46 9.79 3.75
C ALA A 115 2.77 10.20 5.07
N ILE A 116 1.62 10.86 4.97
CA ILE A 116 0.87 11.35 6.14
C ILE A 116 0.41 10.18 7.01
N LEU A 117 -0.26 9.18 6.44
CA LEU A 117 -0.79 8.05 7.19
C LEU A 117 0.32 7.20 7.82
N SER A 118 1.41 6.98 7.08
CA SER A 118 2.58 6.27 7.60
C SER A 118 3.25 7.01 8.75
N THR A 119 3.40 8.34 8.63
CA THR A 119 4.01 9.17 9.68
C THR A 119 3.15 9.19 10.95
N LEU A 120 1.83 9.35 10.80
CA LEU A 120 0.91 9.35 11.94
C LEU A 120 0.90 7.98 12.62
N TYR A 121 0.83 6.90 11.85
CA TYR A 121 0.88 5.54 12.38
C TYR A 121 2.21 5.24 13.08
N ALA A 122 3.35 5.60 12.46
CA ALA A 122 4.66 5.42 13.07
C ALA A 122 4.82 6.21 14.37
N ARG A 123 4.24 7.41 14.46
CA ARG A 123 4.26 8.22 15.67
C ARG A 123 3.53 7.54 16.83
N ASP A 124 2.35 6.98 16.57
CA ASP A 124 1.48 6.44 17.61
C ASP A 124 1.83 4.99 17.98
N TYR A 125 2.36 4.20 17.04
CA TYR A 125 2.60 2.76 17.21
C TYR A 125 4.08 2.36 17.25
N ARG A 126 5.00 3.33 17.27
CA ARG A 126 6.44 3.09 17.28
C ARG A 126 6.89 2.08 18.35
N GLU A 127 6.33 2.16 19.55
CA GLU A 127 6.69 1.32 20.70
C GLU A 127 5.72 0.14 20.93
N THR A 128 4.82 -0.12 19.97
CA THR A 128 3.82 -1.20 20.08
C THR A 128 4.38 -2.50 19.55
N ASP A 129 4.34 -3.54 20.37
CA ASP A 129 4.78 -4.88 19.99
C ASP A 129 3.95 -5.42 18.83
N ASN A 130 4.61 -6.08 17.88
CA ASN A 130 4.03 -6.66 16.67
C ASN A 130 3.33 -5.68 15.71
N ALA A 131 3.37 -4.38 15.98
CA ALA A 131 2.81 -3.40 15.05
C ALA A 131 3.52 -3.45 13.69
N GLN A 132 2.74 -3.40 12.60
CA GLN A 132 3.26 -3.42 11.23
C GLN A 132 2.66 -2.34 10.36
N LEU A 133 3.51 -1.66 9.62
CA LEU A 133 3.13 -0.74 8.55
C LEU A 133 3.55 -1.36 7.20
N ILE A 134 2.59 -1.57 6.29
CA ILE A 134 2.90 -2.10 4.96
C ILE A 134 2.44 -1.10 3.91
N ASN A 135 3.39 -0.61 3.11
CA ASN A 135 3.12 0.30 2.01
C ASN A 135 3.21 -0.43 0.67
N ILE A 136 2.20 -0.28 -0.18
CA ILE A 136 2.17 -0.94 -1.49
C ILE A 136 2.84 -0.02 -2.53
N SER A 137 4.06 -0.39 -2.92
CA SER A 137 4.78 0.18 -4.05
C SER A 137 4.35 -0.52 -5.37
N SER A 138 5.30 -0.85 -6.20
CA SER A 138 5.17 -1.57 -7.49
C SER A 138 6.56 -1.97 -7.95
N VAL A 139 6.70 -2.89 -8.87
CA VAL A 139 7.94 -3.05 -9.65
C VAL A 139 8.35 -1.74 -10.33
N GLY A 140 7.38 -0.89 -10.69
CA GLY A 140 7.61 0.49 -11.15
C GLY A 140 8.18 1.44 -10.10
N GLY A 141 8.32 1.01 -8.84
CA GLY A 141 9.05 1.74 -7.79
C GLY A 141 10.53 1.37 -7.70
N TYR A 142 10.99 0.44 -8.51
CA TYR A 142 12.38 -0.01 -8.62
C TYR A 142 12.87 -0.01 -10.07
N THR A 143 12.00 0.33 -11.02
CA THR A 143 12.29 0.39 -12.46
C THR A 143 11.45 1.47 -13.11
N ILE A 144 12.03 2.30 -13.97
CA ILE A 144 11.29 3.30 -14.75
C ILE A 144 10.68 2.63 -15.98
N VAL A 145 9.38 2.81 -16.17
CA VAL A 145 8.62 2.29 -17.30
C VAL A 145 8.25 3.46 -18.23
N PRO A 146 8.56 3.39 -19.54
CA PRO A 146 8.11 4.39 -20.51
C PRO A 146 6.57 4.60 -20.43
N THR A 147 6.12 5.81 -20.68
CA THR A 147 4.71 6.24 -20.58
C THR A 147 4.06 6.11 -19.19
N ALA A 148 4.79 5.60 -18.20
CA ALA A 148 4.35 5.52 -16.80
C ALA A 148 5.29 6.30 -15.85
N VAL A 149 6.03 7.28 -16.36
CA VAL A 149 7.11 7.96 -15.63
C VAL A 149 6.64 8.58 -14.32
N THR A 150 5.57 9.36 -14.34
CA THR A 150 5.02 10.00 -13.13
C THR A 150 4.50 8.95 -12.14
N TYR A 151 3.82 7.91 -12.62
CA TYR A 151 3.41 6.79 -11.76
C TYR A 151 4.61 6.09 -11.11
N CYS A 152 5.63 5.76 -11.90
CA CYS A 152 6.87 5.17 -11.37
C CYS A 152 7.50 6.07 -10.30
N ALA A 153 7.60 7.38 -10.55
CA ALA A 153 8.12 8.33 -9.57
C ALA A 153 7.34 8.30 -8.25
N THR A 154 6.00 8.18 -8.27
CA THR A 154 5.21 8.00 -7.04
C THR A 154 5.55 6.69 -6.33
N LYS A 155 5.82 5.62 -7.07
CA LYS A 155 6.14 4.30 -6.51
C LYS A 155 7.59 4.19 -6.03
N PHE A 156 8.53 4.89 -6.67
CA PHE A 156 9.87 5.12 -6.13
C PHE A 156 9.81 5.86 -4.80
N PHE A 157 8.98 6.92 -4.70
CA PHE A 157 8.75 7.59 -3.43
C PHE A 157 8.30 6.60 -2.34
N VAL A 158 7.30 5.76 -2.62
CA VAL A 158 6.79 4.77 -1.65
C VAL A 158 7.88 3.79 -1.25
N GLY A 159 8.66 3.29 -2.21
CA GLY A 159 9.79 2.38 -1.96
C GLY A 159 10.84 3.03 -1.05
N ALA A 160 11.40 4.15 -1.49
CA ALA A 160 12.47 4.86 -0.77
C ALA A 160 12.01 5.34 0.61
N PHE A 161 10.80 5.92 0.72
CA PHE A 161 10.23 6.36 1.97
C PHE A 161 10.07 5.20 2.97
N THR A 162 9.54 4.07 2.52
CA THR A 162 9.27 2.93 3.41
C THR A 162 10.53 2.23 3.86
N GLU A 163 11.49 2.02 2.95
CA GLU A 163 12.78 1.43 3.31
C GLU A 163 13.59 2.37 4.24
N GLY A 164 13.55 3.68 3.98
CA GLY A 164 14.14 4.69 4.87
C GLY A 164 13.54 4.64 6.26
N LEU A 165 12.21 4.69 6.35
CA LEU A 165 11.49 4.58 7.63
C LEU A 165 11.81 3.26 8.36
N ALA A 166 11.87 2.14 7.65
CA ALA A 166 12.19 0.84 8.26
C ALA A 166 13.60 0.85 8.89
N ARG A 167 14.57 1.49 8.23
CA ARG A 167 15.93 1.65 8.76
C ARG A 167 15.97 2.57 9.98
N GLU A 168 15.30 3.73 9.92
CA GLU A 168 15.20 4.65 11.07
C GLU A 168 14.57 3.98 12.29
N LEU A 169 13.49 3.22 12.09
CA LEU A 169 12.84 2.46 13.17
C LEU A 169 13.80 1.43 13.78
N THR A 170 14.53 0.70 12.93
CA THR A 170 15.51 -0.30 13.38
C THR A 170 16.68 0.35 14.17
N GLU A 171 17.26 1.42 13.62
CA GLU A 171 18.39 2.13 14.25
C GLU A 171 18.03 2.77 15.59
N THR A 172 16.77 3.14 15.76
CA THR A 172 16.26 3.75 17.00
C THR A 172 15.66 2.74 17.98
N GLY A 173 15.73 1.44 17.68
CA GLY A 173 15.22 0.38 18.54
C GLY A 173 13.70 0.32 18.65
N ALA A 174 12.96 0.87 17.67
CA ALA A 174 11.52 0.83 17.64
C ALA A 174 10.98 -0.60 17.48
N LYS A 175 9.79 -0.85 18.00
CA LYS A 175 9.10 -2.16 17.90
C LYS A 175 8.28 -2.28 16.62
N LEU A 176 7.73 -1.17 16.12
CA LEU A 176 7.03 -1.09 14.84
C LEU A 176 7.95 -1.52 13.69
N ARG A 177 7.44 -2.35 12.81
CA ARG A 177 8.13 -2.78 11.58
C ARG A 177 7.46 -2.17 10.35
N ALA A 178 8.20 -1.42 9.56
CA ALA A 178 7.76 -0.91 8.27
C ALA A 178 8.24 -1.83 7.14
N LYS A 179 7.34 -2.13 6.19
CA LYS A 179 7.59 -3.04 5.07
C LYS A 179 7.05 -2.46 3.78
N VAL A 180 7.72 -2.72 2.68
CA VAL A 180 7.26 -2.36 1.34
C VAL A 180 6.94 -3.60 0.52
N PHE A 181 5.78 -3.61 -0.11
CA PHE A 181 5.39 -4.63 -1.06
C PHE A 181 5.35 -4.04 -2.47
N ALA A 182 6.07 -4.65 -3.39
CA ALA A 182 6.21 -4.22 -4.78
C ALA A 182 5.67 -5.30 -5.75
N PRO A 183 4.35 -5.35 -6.01
CA PRO A 183 3.76 -6.25 -6.97
C PRO A 183 4.10 -5.87 -8.42
N ALA A 184 4.10 -6.86 -9.31
CA ALA A 184 4.07 -6.68 -10.75
C ALA A 184 2.63 -6.53 -11.27
N ALA A 185 2.43 -6.65 -12.58
CA ALA A 185 1.11 -6.62 -13.18
C ALA A 185 0.16 -7.59 -12.47
N THR A 186 -0.95 -7.06 -12.00
CA THR A 186 -1.99 -7.82 -11.29
C THR A 186 -3.34 -7.50 -11.92
N LYS A 187 -4.10 -8.52 -12.33
CA LYS A 187 -5.40 -8.34 -12.97
C LYS A 187 -6.41 -7.71 -12.00
N THR A 188 -6.66 -6.43 -12.16
CA THR A 188 -7.52 -5.59 -11.34
C THR A 188 -8.16 -4.50 -12.19
N ASN A 189 -9.02 -3.67 -11.61
CA ASN A 189 -9.52 -2.46 -12.28
C ASN A 189 -8.43 -1.37 -12.46
N PHE A 190 -7.20 -1.59 -11.99
CA PHE A 190 -6.10 -0.64 -12.13
C PHE A 190 -5.77 -0.35 -13.60
N GLY A 191 -5.76 -1.39 -14.46
CA GLY A 191 -5.50 -1.24 -15.89
C GLY A 191 -6.51 -0.32 -16.57
N ASN A 192 -7.78 -0.44 -16.24
CA ASN A 192 -8.84 0.42 -16.76
C ASN A 192 -8.60 1.90 -16.40
N VAL A 193 -8.30 2.17 -15.13
CA VAL A 193 -8.05 3.53 -14.62
C VAL A 193 -6.76 4.12 -15.19
N ALA A 194 -5.68 3.33 -15.26
CA ALA A 194 -4.39 3.78 -15.73
C ALA A 194 -4.39 4.15 -17.22
N ASN A 195 -5.17 3.43 -18.02
CA ASN A 195 -5.27 3.62 -19.47
C ASN A 195 -6.50 4.44 -19.92
N ASN A 196 -7.39 4.82 -18.99
CA ASN A 196 -8.65 5.52 -19.31
C ASN A 196 -9.55 4.71 -20.26
N VAL A 197 -9.69 3.42 -20.03
CA VAL A 197 -10.53 2.50 -20.82
C VAL A 197 -11.57 1.81 -19.95
N ALA A 198 -12.67 1.36 -20.54
CA ALA A 198 -13.71 0.64 -19.83
C ALA A 198 -13.32 -0.80 -19.54
N ASP A 199 -12.61 -1.43 -20.46
CA ASP A 199 -12.17 -2.83 -20.37
C ASP A 199 -10.72 -2.94 -20.86
N TYR A 200 -9.81 -3.22 -19.92
CA TYR A 200 -8.39 -3.37 -20.19
C TYR A 200 -8.03 -4.82 -20.31
N ASP A 201 -7.58 -5.21 -21.49
CA ASP A 201 -7.18 -6.56 -21.80
C ASP A 201 -5.77 -6.86 -21.26
N TYR A 202 -5.72 -7.54 -20.11
CA TYR A 202 -4.47 -7.95 -19.49
C TYR A 202 -3.72 -9.03 -20.28
N ASP A 203 -4.45 -9.94 -20.92
CA ASP A 203 -3.86 -11.05 -21.70
C ASP A 203 -3.10 -10.49 -22.90
N LYS A 204 -3.68 -9.52 -23.59
CA LYS A 204 -3.05 -8.83 -24.73
C LYS A 204 -1.90 -7.92 -24.31
N SER A 205 -1.99 -7.30 -23.13
CA SER A 205 -1.06 -6.22 -22.72
C SER A 205 0.19 -6.73 -22.01
N PHE A 206 0.10 -7.82 -21.25
CA PHE A 206 1.20 -8.31 -20.42
C PHE A 206 1.63 -9.74 -20.75
N GLY A 207 0.76 -10.57 -21.32
CA GLY A 207 1.03 -12.00 -21.52
C GLY A 207 1.20 -12.80 -20.20
N THR A 208 1.84 -12.20 -19.19
CA THR A 208 1.98 -12.78 -17.84
C THR A 208 1.61 -11.74 -16.79
N TYR A 209 0.79 -12.13 -15.81
CA TYR A 209 0.36 -11.30 -14.69
C TYR A 209 -0.14 -12.18 -13.53
N HIS A 210 -0.29 -11.60 -12.35
CA HIS A 210 -0.88 -12.31 -11.21
C HIS A 210 -2.37 -12.01 -11.04
N THR A 211 -3.08 -12.93 -10.42
CA THR A 211 -4.42 -12.68 -9.88
C THR A 211 -4.32 -11.87 -8.58
N CYS A 212 -5.43 -11.21 -8.18
CA CYS A 212 -5.49 -10.52 -6.87
C CYS A 212 -5.22 -11.48 -5.71
N ALA A 213 -5.70 -12.72 -5.80
CA ALA A 213 -5.51 -13.75 -4.78
C ALA A 213 -4.03 -14.12 -4.63
N GLN A 214 -3.31 -14.40 -5.73
CA GLN A 214 -1.87 -14.67 -5.70
C GLN A 214 -1.09 -13.48 -5.12
N THR A 215 -1.44 -12.25 -5.53
CA THR A 215 -0.79 -11.03 -5.02
C THR A 215 -1.06 -10.84 -3.52
N ALA A 216 -2.26 -11.14 -3.04
CA ALA A 216 -2.57 -11.14 -1.62
C ALA A 216 -1.75 -12.18 -0.85
N ASP A 217 -1.58 -13.39 -1.41
CA ASP A 217 -0.74 -14.43 -0.78
C ASP A 217 0.73 -13.99 -0.67
N PHE A 218 1.27 -13.27 -1.65
CA PHE A 218 2.61 -12.67 -1.56
C PHE A 218 2.71 -11.63 -0.45
N LEU A 219 1.69 -10.77 -0.31
CA LEU A 219 1.65 -9.80 0.79
C LEU A 219 1.60 -10.51 2.15
N MET A 220 0.81 -11.58 2.28
CA MET A 220 0.76 -12.35 3.53
C MET A 220 2.12 -12.99 3.86
N ARG A 221 2.87 -13.47 2.87
CA ARG A 221 4.25 -13.96 3.07
C ARG A 221 5.17 -12.84 3.55
N LEU A 222 5.03 -11.62 3.03
CA LEU A 222 5.78 -10.46 3.53
C LEU A 222 5.36 -10.10 4.96
N TYR A 223 4.06 -10.10 5.25
CA TYR A 223 3.52 -9.84 6.59
C TYR A 223 4.15 -10.78 7.63
N ASP A 224 4.24 -12.07 7.34
CA ASP A 224 4.80 -13.10 8.21
C ASP A 224 6.34 -13.06 8.32
N SER A 225 7.01 -12.37 7.41
CA SER A 225 8.48 -12.31 7.31
C SER A 225 9.09 -11.27 8.25
N ALA A 226 10.33 -11.47 8.64
CA ALA A 226 11.16 -10.42 9.25
C ALA A 226 11.77 -9.45 8.21
N LEU A 227 11.79 -9.82 6.92
CA LEU A 227 12.39 -9.02 5.87
C LEU A 227 11.52 -7.81 5.48
N PRO A 228 12.13 -6.66 5.15
CA PRO A 228 11.41 -5.41 4.93
C PRO A 228 10.80 -5.29 3.52
N VAL A 229 11.28 -6.06 2.54
CA VAL A 229 10.88 -5.89 1.13
C VAL A 229 10.29 -7.18 0.57
N GLY A 230 9.08 -7.10 0.03
CA GLY A 230 8.48 -8.12 -0.82
C GLY A 230 8.45 -7.63 -2.26
N LEU A 231 9.22 -8.24 -3.14
CA LEU A 231 9.36 -7.80 -4.53
C LEU A 231 9.00 -8.93 -5.49
N VAL A 232 8.19 -8.61 -6.49
CA VAL A 232 7.98 -9.46 -7.66
C VAL A 232 9.00 -9.09 -8.72
N ASP A 233 9.72 -10.06 -9.22
CA ASP A 233 10.67 -9.86 -10.32
C ASP A 233 9.90 -9.55 -11.62
N ARG A 234 10.38 -8.56 -12.38
CA ARG A 234 9.67 -8.07 -13.56
C ARG A 234 9.71 -9.05 -14.74
N GLU A 235 10.77 -9.84 -14.85
CA GLU A 235 10.98 -10.73 -15.99
C GLU A 235 10.40 -12.10 -15.73
N THR A 236 10.66 -12.66 -14.55
CA THR A 236 10.25 -14.01 -14.17
C THR A 236 8.90 -14.07 -13.50
N PHE A 237 8.35 -12.93 -13.05
CA PHE A 237 7.16 -12.82 -12.22
C PHE A 237 7.25 -13.59 -10.89
N ALA A 238 8.45 -14.01 -10.50
CA ALA A 238 8.67 -14.69 -9.23
C ALA A 238 8.63 -13.69 -8.06
N PHE A 239 7.92 -14.03 -6.98
CA PHE A 239 7.92 -13.27 -5.74
C PHE A 239 9.10 -13.68 -4.85
N SER A 240 9.80 -12.70 -4.31
CA SER A 240 10.87 -12.91 -3.34
C SER A 240 10.79 -11.94 -2.17
N LEU A 241 11.17 -12.42 -1.00
CA LEU A 241 11.43 -11.60 0.19
C LEU A 241 12.89 -11.17 0.14
N ARG A 242 13.14 -9.88 0.36
CA ARG A 242 14.48 -9.30 0.21
C ARG A 242 14.79 -8.37 1.38
N ASP A 243 16.07 -8.15 1.58
CA ASP A 243 16.59 -7.04 2.36
C ASP A 243 16.42 -5.72 1.58
N TYR A 244 16.81 -4.61 2.17
CA TYR A 244 16.70 -3.28 1.59
C TYR A 244 17.36 -3.20 0.19
N GLN A 245 16.67 -2.52 -0.72
CA GLN A 245 17.11 -2.41 -2.12
C GLN A 245 17.74 -1.06 -2.43
N PHE A 246 17.40 -0.01 -1.67
CA PHE A 246 17.99 1.32 -1.86
C PHE A 246 19.29 1.49 -1.06
N ASN A 247 20.24 2.22 -1.64
CA ASN A 247 21.43 2.65 -0.92
C ASN A 247 21.05 3.53 0.27
N TYR A 248 21.78 3.36 1.36
CA TYR A 248 21.57 4.11 2.60
C TYR A 248 22.89 4.72 3.08
N ALA A 249 22.90 6.04 3.21
CA ALA A 249 24.11 6.78 3.59
C ALA A 249 24.45 6.64 5.10
N GLY A 250 23.55 6.05 5.88
CA GLY A 250 23.67 6.04 7.33
C GLY A 250 23.39 7.43 7.92
N ASN A 251 24.19 7.84 8.87
CA ASN A 251 23.95 9.09 9.57
C ASN A 251 24.25 10.33 8.70
N SER A 252 23.29 11.22 8.49
CA SER A 252 23.44 12.48 7.77
C SER A 252 24.48 13.45 8.41
N LYS A 253 24.83 13.25 9.68
CA LYS A 253 25.87 14.02 10.38
C LYS A 253 27.25 13.91 9.73
N ARG A 254 27.51 12.91 8.90
CA ARG A 254 28.78 12.80 8.15
C ARG A 254 28.94 13.86 7.07
N ASN A 255 27.84 14.37 6.52
CA ASN A 255 27.81 15.32 5.40
C ASN A 255 27.38 16.72 5.80
N GLN A 256 26.99 16.95 7.05
CA GLN A 256 26.54 18.23 7.57
C GLN A 256 27.31 18.55 8.85
N LYS A 257 27.99 19.71 8.88
CA LYS A 257 28.44 20.30 10.12
C LYS A 257 27.21 20.93 10.79
N LEU A 258 26.45 20.09 11.51
CA LEU A 258 25.38 20.60 12.39
C LEU A 258 26.05 20.97 13.70
N GLU A 259 26.03 22.28 14.04
CA GLU A 259 26.43 22.80 15.33
C GLU A 259 25.52 22.32 16.46
#